data_976e1456b060e4a1881772fffec4c400
#
_entry.id   976e1456b060e4a1881772fffec4c400
#
_cell.length_a   1.000
_cell.length_b   1.000
_cell.length_c   1.000
_cell.angle_alpha   90.00
_cell.angle_beta   90.00
_cell.angle_gamma   90.00
#
_symmetry.space_group_name_H-M   'P 1'
#
loop_
_entity.id
_entity.type
_entity.pdbx_description
1 polymer ?
#
loop_
_entity_poly.entity_id
_entity_poly.type
_entity_poly.pdbx_seq_one_letter_code
_entity_poly.pdbx_strand_id
1 'polypeptide(L)'
;MIGIDTGNTAWVLIAAAMVFFMTPGLALFYGGMARSKNVLSTIMQSFFLIGVISVEFMLIGYTLIFGDDVHGIIGSLNKIGLMGTENSIMEGVNIPEMAFIAFQCMFAIITPAIMSGSITGRMRFAPFVVFAVIWSVLIYNPMAHWVWGGGFLANLGALDFAGGLVIHVLSGVSGLVLCLLLGRRRGYGRMPMLPHHLPMTVLGGAMLWFGWFGFNAGSALGASTLAANAVLTTQMSAAIGIVGWVLVERYHRGKPTVLGAVSGGVSGLVAITPAAGFVTPVAAIPIGFIGAICCYVAVAILKSKVGYDDSLDAFGIHGVGGMWGAIATGLFATVSVNPDGADGLFYGGNLLIPQLISLVVAIALAIIGTVVIFKVVSYFMDMRVSISAESLGIDISEHGEGAYNQSEFKSSGRFITSDQHSLV
;
A
#
# COMPACT_ATOMS: atom_id res chain seq x y z
N MET A 1 18.55 -24.35 25.22
CA MET A 1 18.22 -23.94 23.84
C MET A 1 16.78 -23.48 23.86
N ILE A 2 16.54 -22.24 23.44
CA ILE A 2 15.17 -21.73 23.26
C ILE A 2 14.58 -22.55 22.10
N GLY A 3 13.50 -23.28 22.34
CA GLY A 3 12.85 -24.11 21.33
C GLY A 3 12.04 -23.22 20.37
N ILE A 4 11.91 -23.63 19.10
CA ILE A 4 11.00 -22.98 18.14
C ILE A 4 9.57 -23.20 18.60
N ASP A 5 8.78 -22.10 18.66
CA ASP A 5 7.34 -22.17 18.83
C ASP A 5 6.68 -22.47 17.47
N THR A 6 6.09 -23.65 17.35
CA THR A 6 5.49 -24.13 16.10
C THR A 6 4.19 -23.39 15.74
N GLY A 7 3.42 -22.95 16.76
CA GLY A 7 2.20 -22.16 16.56
C GLY A 7 2.51 -20.76 16.03
N ASN A 8 3.45 -20.06 16.64
CA ASN A 8 3.90 -18.75 16.19
C ASN A 8 4.52 -18.83 14.79
N THR A 9 5.36 -19.86 14.54
CA THR A 9 5.97 -20.07 13.23
C THR A 9 4.93 -20.32 12.15
N ALA A 10 3.96 -21.20 12.38
CA ALA A 10 2.87 -21.48 11.44
C ALA A 10 2.05 -20.22 11.15
N TRP A 11 1.74 -19.42 12.19
CA TRP A 11 1.01 -18.18 12.04
C TRP A 11 1.76 -17.17 11.15
N VAL A 12 3.05 -16.95 11.41
CA VAL A 12 3.85 -15.98 10.62
C VAL A 12 4.02 -16.42 9.18
N LEU A 13 4.22 -17.71 8.90
CA LEU A 13 4.31 -18.24 7.53
C LEU A 13 2.99 -18.10 6.77
N ILE A 14 1.85 -18.37 7.40
CA ILE A 14 0.52 -18.15 6.80
C ILE A 14 0.27 -16.66 6.61
N ALA A 15 0.62 -15.82 7.58
CA ALA A 15 0.51 -14.37 7.45
C ALA A 15 1.35 -13.84 6.28
N ALA A 16 2.58 -14.35 6.10
CA ALA A 16 3.42 -14.00 4.94
C ALA A 16 2.72 -14.34 3.61
N ALA A 17 2.12 -15.53 3.49
CA ALA A 17 1.36 -15.93 2.31
C ALA A 17 0.12 -15.04 2.08
N MET A 18 -0.57 -14.64 3.14
CA MET A 18 -1.72 -13.73 3.06
C MET A 18 -1.29 -12.33 2.59
N VAL A 19 -0.16 -11.80 3.08
CA VAL A 19 0.38 -10.51 2.63
C VAL A 19 0.89 -10.59 1.20
N PHE A 20 1.56 -11.69 0.80
CA PHE A 20 1.91 -11.93 -0.60
C PHE A 20 0.69 -11.79 -1.52
N PHE A 21 -0.44 -12.38 -1.13
CA PHE A 21 -1.68 -12.34 -1.89
C PHE A 21 -2.24 -10.92 -2.10
N MET A 22 -1.84 -9.96 -1.25
CA MET A 22 -2.25 -8.56 -1.40
C MET A 22 -1.63 -7.89 -2.63
N THR A 23 -0.40 -8.23 -3.05
CA THR A 23 0.22 -7.59 -4.22
C THR A 23 -0.52 -7.93 -5.53
N PRO A 24 -0.83 -9.19 -5.88
CA PRO A 24 -1.75 -9.48 -7.00
C PRO A 24 -3.16 -8.92 -6.75
N GLY A 25 -3.64 -8.87 -5.52
CA GLY A 25 -4.90 -8.20 -5.17
C GLY A 25 -4.90 -6.72 -5.53
N LEU A 26 -3.81 -6.01 -5.20
CA LEU A 26 -3.60 -4.61 -5.56
C LEU A 26 -3.54 -4.41 -7.09
N ALA A 27 -2.85 -5.33 -7.78
CA ALA A 27 -2.77 -5.31 -9.24
C ALA A 27 -4.15 -5.41 -9.90
N LEU A 28 -5.05 -6.26 -9.37
CA LEU A 28 -6.43 -6.38 -9.83
C LEU A 28 -7.30 -5.19 -9.41
N PHE A 29 -7.13 -4.69 -8.18
CA PHE A 29 -7.83 -3.51 -7.68
C PHE A 29 -7.55 -2.29 -8.55
N TYR A 30 -6.27 -2.00 -8.81
CA TYR A 30 -5.83 -0.91 -9.68
C TYR A 30 -6.14 -1.19 -11.15
N GLY A 31 -5.90 -2.42 -11.62
CA GLY A 31 -6.19 -2.84 -12.97
C GLY A 31 -7.65 -2.60 -13.35
N GLY A 32 -8.60 -2.98 -12.47
CA GLY A 32 -10.02 -2.76 -12.68
C GLY A 32 -10.44 -1.28 -12.72
N MET A 33 -9.77 -0.42 -11.96
CA MET A 33 -9.98 1.04 -11.97
C MET A 33 -9.29 1.75 -13.14
N ALA A 34 -8.25 1.17 -13.73
CA ALA A 34 -7.55 1.74 -14.89
C ALA A 34 -8.46 1.81 -16.12
N ARG A 35 -8.05 2.59 -17.14
CA ARG A 35 -8.71 2.53 -18.45
C ARG A 35 -8.34 1.23 -19.16
N SER A 36 -9.25 0.66 -19.96
CA SER A 36 -9.10 -0.64 -20.66
C SER A 36 -7.80 -0.78 -21.47
N LYS A 37 -7.20 0.30 -21.91
CA LYS A 37 -5.95 0.35 -22.69
C LYS A 37 -4.67 0.43 -21.84
N ASN A 38 -4.79 0.41 -20.52
CA ASN A 38 -3.68 0.53 -19.55
C ASN A 38 -3.77 -0.53 -18.43
N VAL A 39 -4.56 -1.59 -18.64
CA VAL A 39 -4.83 -2.62 -17.62
C VAL A 39 -3.59 -3.45 -17.35
N LEU A 40 -2.98 -3.99 -18.43
CA LEU A 40 -1.84 -4.88 -18.33
C LEU A 40 -0.61 -4.14 -17.82
N SER A 41 -0.39 -2.91 -18.26
CA SER A 41 0.71 -2.08 -17.76
C SER A 41 0.55 -1.79 -16.27
N THR A 42 -0.68 -1.54 -15.79
CA THR A 42 -0.97 -1.33 -14.38
C THR A 42 -0.71 -2.60 -13.56
N ILE A 43 -1.18 -3.76 -14.04
CA ILE A 43 -0.91 -5.07 -13.41
C ILE A 43 0.59 -5.35 -13.40
N MET A 44 1.28 -5.15 -14.53
CA MET A 44 2.71 -5.41 -14.67
C MET A 44 3.55 -4.57 -13.72
N GLN A 45 3.21 -3.30 -13.50
CA GLN A 45 3.90 -2.43 -12.54
C GLN A 45 3.89 -3.02 -11.12
N SER A 46 2.77 -3.57 -10.66
CA SER A 46 2.71 -4.22 -9.34
C SER A 46 3.34 -5.62 -9.35
N PHE A 47 3.04 -6.42 -10.38
CA PHE A 47 3.44 -7.83 -10.42
C PHE A 47 4.95 -8.02 -10.59
N PHE A 48 5.60 -7.18 -11.39
CA PHE A 48 7.05 -7.23 -11.60
C PHE A 48 7.84 -6.88 -10.34
N LEU A 49 7.30 -6.00 -9.49
CA LEU A 49 7.93 -5.66 -8.22
C LEU A 49 8.01 -6.84 -7.25
N ILE A 50 7.13 -7.84 -7.37
CA ILE A 50 7.24 -9.09 -6.60
C ILE A 50 8.63 -9.73 -6.84
N GLY A 51 9.08 -9.80 -8.08
CA GLY A 51 10.39 -10.38 -8.40
C GLY A 51 11.54 -9.48 -7.96
N VAL A 52 11.54 -8.23 -8.43
CA VAL A 52 12.72 -7.37 -8.28
C VAL A 52 12.95 -6.89 -6.84
N ILE A 53 11.89 -6.59 -6.10
CA ILE A 53 12.02 -6.17 -4.69
C ILE A 53 12.32 -7.37 -3.77
N SER A 54 11.82 -8.58 -4.08
CA SER A 54 12.24 -9.77 -3.34
C SER A 54 13.75 -9.99 -3.43
N VAL A 55 14.33 -9.82 -4.61
CA VAL A 55 15.78 -9.97 -4.81
C VAL A 55 16.53 -8.84 -4.08
N GLU A 56 16.09 -7.59 -4.22
CA GLU A 56 16.67 -6.45 -3.49
C GLU A 56 16.63 -6.66 -1.98
N PHE A 57 15.48 -7.05 -1.44
CA PHE A 57 15.28 -7.27 -0.01
C PHE A 57 16.19 -8.36 0.54
N MET A 58 16.33 -9.50 -0.15
CA MET A 58 17.21 -10.59 0.26
C MET A 58 18.68 -10.24 0.16
N LEU A 59 19.08 -9.48 -0.86
CA LEU A 59 20.49 -9.12 -1.05
C LEU A 59 20.94 -8.04 -0.06
N ILE A 60 20.13 -6.99 0.13
CA ILE A 60 20.55 -5.82 0.89
C ILE A 60 19.45 -5.24 1.79
N GLY A 61 18.18 -5.31 1.42
CA GLY A 61 17.09 -4.64 2.14
C GLY A 61 16.95 -5.14 3.57
N TYR A 62 16.96 -6.45 3.77
CA TYR A 62 16.85 -7.04 5.11
C TYR A 62 17.93 -6.54 6.07
N THR A 63 19.20 -6.54 5.65
CA THR A 63 20.30 -6.10 6.52
C THR A 63 20.25 -4.60 6.81
N LEU A 64 19.81 -3.76 5.85
CA LEU A 64 19.65 -2.32 6.07
C LEU A 64 18.51 -2.00 7.06
N ILE A 65 17.51 -2.88 7.19
CA ILE A 65 16.40 -2.70 8.12
C ILE A 65 16.70 -3.34 9.48
N PHE A 66 17.12 -4.61 9.50
CA PHE A 66 17.20 -5.48 10.69
C PHE A 66 18.62 -5.95 11.03
N GLY A 67 19.66 -5.40 10.38
CA GLY A 67 21.04 -5.51 10.83
C GLY A 67 21.27 -4.71 12.11
N ASP A 68 22.43 -4.89 12.75
CA ASP A 68 22.78 -4.16 13.96
C ASP A 68 22.68 -2.65 13.72
N ASP A 69 22.07 -1.93 14.65
CA ASP A 69 21.81 -0.50 14.49
C ASP A 69 23.13 0.31 14.36
N VAL A 70 23.16 1.20 13.37
CA VAL A 70 24.23 2.17 13.15
C VAL A 70 23.69 3.57 13.41
N HIS A 71 23.94 4.05 14.63
CA HIS A 71 23.59 5.41 15.08
C HIS A 71 22.10 5.79 14.98
N GLY A 72 21.21 4.83 15.05
CA GLY A 72 19.74 5.03 14.91
C GLY A 72 19.29 5.35 13.48
N ILE A 73 20.18 5.22 12.49
CA ILE A 73 19.93 5.70 11.11
C ILE A 73 19.66 4.55 10.15
N ILE A 74 20.44 3.44 10.26
CA ILE A 74 20.34 2.31 9.34
C ILE A 74 20.91 1.04 9.97
N GLY A 75 20.47 -0.13 9.54
CA GLY A 75 21.09 -1.40 9.91
C GLY A 75 22.46 -1.58 9.26
N SER A 76 23.37 -2.25 9.96
CA SER A 76 24.70 -2.61 9.46
C SER A 76 24.61 -3.68 8.36
N LEU A 77 25.73 -3.95 7.68
CA LEU A 77 25.80 -4.97 6.63
C LEU A 77 26.09 -6.39 7.15
N ASN A 78 25.93 -6.64 8.45
CA ASN A 78 26.25 -7.93 9.08
C ASN A 78 25.37 -9.11 8.61
N LYS A 79 24.19 -8.82 8.05
CA LYS A 79 23.25 -9.83 7.49
C LYS A 79 23.08 -9.71 5.98
N ILE A 80 24.06 -9.13 5.27
CA ILE A 80 24.01 -8.98 3.81
C ILE A 80 23.84 -10.35 3.14
N GLY A 81 22.93 -10.45 2.16
CA GLY A 81 22.63 -11.73 1.51
C GLY A 81 22.06 -12.78 2.46
N LEU A 82 21.46 -12.35 3.59
CA LEU A 82 20.90 -13.18 4.67
C LEU A 82 21.93 -14.05 5.40
N MET A 83 23.22 -13.70 5.33
CA MET A 83 24.28 -14.46 6.03
C MET A 83 24.01 -14.54 7.53
N GLY A 84 24.13 -15.76 8.07
CA GLY A 84 23.98 -16.03 9.50
C GLY A 84 22.54 -16.15 10.00
N THR A 85 21.54 -16.06 9.10
CA THR A 85 20.12 -16.15 9.48
C THR A 85 19.56 -17.58 9.42
N GLU A 86 20.28 -18.56 8.83
CA GLU A 86 19.77 -19.89 8.50
C GLU A 86 19.29 -20.69 9.71
N ASN A 87 19.97 -20.55 10.85
CA ASN A 87 19.64 -21.25 12.10
C ASN A 87 19.31 -20.26 13.24
N SER A 88 19.12 -18.99 12.92
CA SER A 88 18.78 -17.96 13.89
C SER A 88 17.31 -18.04 14.30
N ILE A 89 17.05 -17.76 15.57
CA ILE A 89 15.71 -17.71 16.16
C ILE A 89 15.49 -16.30 16.69
N MET A 90 14.37 -15.70 16.34
CA MET A 90 13.96 -14.39 16.86
C MET A 90 13.59 -14.54 18.34
N GLU A 91 14.36 -13.91 19.22
CA GLU A 91 14.12 -13.93 20.66
C GLU A 91 12.77 -13.28 21.01
N GLY A 92 12.16 -13.76 22.07
CA GLY A 92 10.85 -13.28 22.55
C GLY A 92 9.64 -13.93 21.86
N VAL A 93 9.67 -14.10 20.53
CA VAL A 93 8.58 -14.75 19.77
C VAL A 93 8.91 -16.19 19.38
N ASN A 94 10.16 -16.59 19.47
CA ASN A 94 10.69 -17.94 19.27
C ASN A 94 10.34 -18.54 17.89
N ILE A 95 10.41 -17.74 16.85
CA ILE A 95 10.22 -18.17 15.46
C ILE A 95 11.58 -18.22 14.73
N PRO A 96 11.74 -19.07 13.69
CA PRO A 96 12.91 -18.98 12.81
C PRO A 96 13.03 -17.57 12.20
N GLU A 97 14.23 -17.00 12.21
CA GLU A 97 14.46 -15.68 11.57
C GLU A 97 14.06 -15.69 10.10
N MET A 98 14.22 -16.83 9.40
CA MET A 98 13.75 -17.00 8.02
C MET A 98 12.23 -16.82 7.86
N ALA A 99 11.41 -17.16 8.84
CA ALA A 99 9.97 -16.91 8.81
C ALA A 99 9.66 -15.42 8.96
N PHE A 100 10.40 -14.72 9.82
CA PHE A 100 10.33 -13.26 9.94
C PHE A 100 10.77 -12.55 8.66
N ILE A 101 11.89 -12.98 8.05
CA ILE A 101 12.39 -12.46 6.78
C ILE A 101 11.33 -12.61 5.68
N ALA A 102 10.73 -13.80 5.56
CA ALA A 102 9.68 -14.06 4.56
C ALA A 102 8.48 -13.13 4.77
N PHE A 103 8.05 -12.89 6.00
CA PHE A 103 6.96 -11.98 6.32
C PHE A 103 7.31 -10.53 5.98
N GLN A 104 8.46 -10.03 6.41
CA GLN A 104 8.90 -8.65 6.17
C GLN A 104 9.18 -8.37 4.68
N CYS A 105 9.62 -9.36 3.92
CA CYS A 105 9.79 -9.23 2.47
C CYS A 105 8.47 -8.85 1.78
N MET A 106 7.33 -9.37 2.21
CA MET A 106 6.03 -9.05 1.61
C MET A 106 5.63 -7.58 1.81
N PHE A 107 6.05 -6.96 2.92
CA PHE A 107 5.85 -5.53 3.17
C PHE A 107 6.73 -4.67 2.24
N ALA A 108 7.99 -5.07 2.05
CA ALA A 108 8.90 -4.39 1.13
C ALA A 108 8.36 -4.40 -0.30
N ILE A 109 7.75 -5.51 -0.75
CA ILE A 109 7.19 -5.65 -2.11
C ILE A 109 5.97 -4.74 -2.32
N ILE A 110 5.00 -4.77 -1.41
CA ILE A 110 3.73 -4.07 -1.62
C ILE A 110 3.90 -2.54 -1.52
N THR A 111 4.87 -2.05 -0.77
CA THR A 111 5.03 -0.63 -0.50
C THR A 111 5.29 0.19 -1.77
N PRO A 112 6.29 -0.11 -2.62
CA PRO A 112 6.45 0.58 -3.89
C PRO A 112 5.34 0.26 -4.90
N ALA A 113 4.69 -0.91 -4.81
CA ALA A 113 3.56 -1.25 -5.67
C ALA A 113 2.37 -0.29 -5.48
N ILE A 114 2.11 0.21 -4.27
CA ILE A 114 1.07 1.20 -4.00
C ILE A 114 1.27 2.48 -4.82
N MET A 115 2.51 2.94 -5.02
CA MET A 115 2.80 4.15 -5.79
C MET A 115 2.34 4.05 -7.25
N SER A 116 2.26 2.85 -7.82
CA SER A 116 1.83 2.63 -9.20
C SER A 116 0.42 3.18 -9.46
N GLY A 117 -0.45 3.17 -8.44
CA GLY A 117 -1.79 3.75 -8.51
C GLY A 117 -1.80 5.23 -8.85
N SER A 118 -0.83 6.01 -8.40
CA SER A 118 -0.76 7.46 -8.67
C SER A 118 -0.28 7.79 -10.08
N ILE A 119 0.49 6.89 -10.72
CA ILE A 119 1.21 7.17 -11.97
C ILE A 119 0.62 6.44 -13.19
N THR A 120 -0.33 5.54 -12.96
CA THR A 120 -0.99 4.73 -14.00
C THR A 120 -1.40 5.57 -15.20
N GLY A 121 -1.12 5.07 -16.38
CA GLY A 121 -1.53 5.64 -17.66
C GLY A 121 -0.61 6.72 -18.23
N ARG A 122 0.58 6.98 -17.62
CA ARG A 122 1.54 7.97 -18.15
C ARG A 122 3.02 7.74 -17.83
N MET A 123 3.37 6.95 -16.83
CA MET A 123 4.78 6.63 -16.54
C MET A 123 5.23 5.41 -17.34
N ARG A 124 6.45 5.45 -17.88
CA ARG A 124 7.09 4.33 -18.57
C ARG A 124 7.44 3.23 -17.57
N PHE A 125 7.40 1.98 -18.05
CA PHE A 125 7.62 0.80 -17.19
C PHE A 125 9.05 0.71 -16.65
N ALA A 126 10.07 0.74 -17.51
CA ALA A 126 11.46 0.57 -17.08
C ALA A 126 11.93 1.66 -16.10
N PRO A 127 11.70 2.98 -16.34
CA PRO A 127 12.00 4.01 -15.35
C PRO A 127 11.27 3.84 -14.02
N PHE A 128 10.03 3.34 -14.03
CA PHE A 128 9.31 3.03 -12.78
C PHE A 128 10.00 1.95 -11.97
N VAL A 129 10.45 0.87 -12.62
CA VAL A 129 11.15 -0.22 -11.94
C VAL A 129 12.48 0.26 -11.34
N VAL A 130 13.28 1.01 -12.11
CA VAL A 130 14.54 1.58 -11.62
C VAL A 130 14.28 2.52 -10.44
N PHE A 131 13.28 3.40 -10.57
CA PHE A 131 12.85 4.29 -9.48
C PHE A 131 12.46 3.49 -8.24
N ALA A 132 11.63 2.46 -8.37
CA ALA A 132 11.11 1.67 -7.25
C ALA A 132 12.23 0.94 -6.48
N VAL A 133 13.22 0.38 -7.18
CA VAL A 133 14.37 -0.27 -6.53
C VAL A 133 15.21 0.74 -5.75
N ILE A 134 15.56 1.87 -6.36
CA ILE A 134 16.34 2.92 -5.69
C ILE A 134 15.55 3.48 -4.49
N TRP A 135 14.24 3.67 -4.67
CA TRP A 135 13.34 4.17 -3.62
C TRP A 135 13.22 3.15 -2.46
N SER A 136 13.15 1.84 -2.76
CA SER A 136 13.16 0.80 -1.72
C SER A 136 14.42 0.88 -0.88
N VAL A 137 15.60 0.94 -1.51
CA VAL A 137 16.90 1.00 -0.81
C VAL A 137 17.06 2.28 -0.01
N LEU A 138 16.71 3.45 -0.57
CA LEU A 138 17.05 4.75 0.01
C LEU A 138 15.95 5.38 0.87
N ILE A 139 14.69 4.92 0.73
CA ILE A 139 13.55 5.51 1.42
C ILE A 139 12.84 4.48 2.30
N TYR A 140 12.43 3.35 1.71
CA TYR A 140 11.72 2.33 2.48
C TYR A 140 12.59 1.68 3.55
N ASN A 141 13.78 1.19 3.19
CA ASN A 141 14.65 0.48 4.13
C ASN A 141 15.08 1.37 5.31
N PRO A 142 15.53 2.63 5.12
CA PRO A 142 15.78 3.51 6.24
C PRO A 142 14.57 3.79 7.12
N MET A 143 13.40 4.07 6.52
CA MET A 143 12.19 4.34 7.31
C MET A 143 11.76 3.10 8.12
N ALA A 144 11.83 1.91 7.53
CA ALA A 144 11.55 0.65 8.22
C ALA A 144 12.54 0.39 9.37
N HIS A 145 13.83 0.71 9.17
CA HIS A 145 14.83 0.64 10.24
C HIS A 145 14.50 1.63 11.38
N TRP A 146 14.15 2.88 11.04
CA TRP A 146 13.84 3.90 12.04
C TRP A 146 12.69 3.50 12.96
N VAL A 147 11.69 2.77 12.42
CA VAL A 147 10.47 2.41 13.15
C VAL A 147 10.53 0.99 13.74
N TRP A 148 11.08 0.02 12.99
CA TRP A 148 11.05 -1.41 13.35
C TRP A 148 12.41 -2.02 13.61
N GLY A 149 13.48 -1.43 13.08
CA GLY A 149 14.85 -1.94 13.21
C GLY A 149 15.64 -1.38 14.40
N GLY A 150 14.97 -0.73 15.35
CA GLY A 150 15.64 -0.13 16.52
C GLY A 150 16.23 1.27 16.28
N GLY A 151 15.85 1.93 15.17
CA GLY A 151 16.34 3.27 14.84
C GLY A 151 15.70 4.38 15.68
N PHE A 152 16.00 5.64 15.32
CA PHE A 152 15.71 6.80 16.17
C PHE A 152 14.21 7.06 16.43
N LEU A 153 13.30 6.67 15.54
CA LEU A 153 11.87 6.85 15.76
C LEU A 153 11.32 5.82 16.77
N ALA A 154 11.81 4.57 16.72
CA ALA A 154 11.52 3.57 17.74
C ALA A 154 12.04 4.05 19.12
N ASN A 155 13.25 4.58 19.18
CA ASN A 155 13.84 5.13 20.40
C ASN A 155 13.11 6.38 20.89
N LEU A 156 12.44 7.14 20.01
CA LEU A 156 11.56 8.25 20.38
C LEU A 156 10.24 7.76 21.01
N GLY A 157 9.90 6.48 20.86
CA GLY A 157 8.67 5.88 21.34
C GLY A 157 7.52 5.92 20.31
N ALA A 158 7.83 6.07 19.03
CA ALA A 158 6.81 5.99 17.98
C ALA A 158 6.30 4.54 17.83
N LEU A 159 4.99 4.40 17.63
CA LEU A 159 4.34 3.13 17.41
C LEU A 159 3.77 3.05 16.00
N ASP A 160 4.11 2.00 15.28
CA ASP A 160 3.53 1.66 13.98
C ASP A 160 3.43 0.15 13.86
N PHE A 161 2.24 -0.40 14.19
CA PHE A 161 2.06 -1.83 14.35
C PHE A 161 2.34 -2.63 13.08
N ALA A 162 1.85 -2.12 11.94
CA ALA A 162 1.95 -2.84 10.69
C ALA A 162 2.26 -1.96 9.47
N GLY A 163 2.69 -0.69 9.64
CA GLY A 163 3.18 0.12 8.54
C GLY A 163 2.27 1.27 8.11
N GLY A 164 1.54 1.88 9.03
CA GLY A 164 0.82 3.12 8.74
C GLY A 164 1.74 4.24 8.27
N LEU A 165 2.88 4.41 8.93
CA LEU A 165 3.95 5.33 8.54
C LEU A 165 4.83 4.74 7.45
N VAL A 166 5.40 3.57 7.73
CA VAL A 166 6.43 2.91 6.90
C VAL A 166 5.93 2.53 5.51
N ILE A 167 4.65 2.17 5.38
CA ILE A 167 4.06 1.71 4.13
C ILE A 167 3.12 2.77 3.56
N HIS A 168 2.05 3.10 4.28
CA HIS A 168 0.95 3.87 3.70
C HIS A 168 1.26 5.36 3.55
N VAL A 169 1.77 6.03 4.57
CA VAL A 169 2.17 7.44 4.47
C VAL A 169 3.30 7.57 3.44
N LEU A 170 4.32 6.72 3.56
CA LEU A 170 5.50 6.79 2.71
C LEU A 170 5.16 6.61 1.23
N SER A 171 4.44 5.54 0.88
CA SER A 171 4.05 5.25 -0.50
C SER A 171 3.01 6.23 -1.04
N GLY A 172 2.02 6.62 -0.23
CA GLY A 172 0.97 7.55 -0.63
C GLY A 172 1.52 8.93 -0.94
N VAL A 173 2.37 9.47 -0.07
CA VAL A 173 3.02 10.79 -0.28
C VAL A 173 3.99 10.74 -1.46
N SER A 174 4.80 9.67 -1.59
CA SER A 174 5.68 9.48 -2.74
C SER A 174 4.89 9.37 -4.05
N GLY A 175 3.75 8.69 -4.04
CA GLY A 175 2.82 8.63 -5.18
C GLY A 175 2.30 10.01 -5.58
N LEU A 176 1.92 10.84 -4.61
CA LEU A 176 1.52 12.23 -4.86
C LEU A 176 2.65 13.03 -5.52
N VAL A 177 3.86 12.95 -4.98
CA VAL A 177 5.03 13.65 -5.52
C VAL A 177 5.32 13.19 -6.96
N LEU A 178 5.30 11.88 -7.21
CA LEU A 178 5.47 11.33 -8.56
C LEU A 178 4.40 11.84 -9.53
N CYS A 179 3.13 11.86 -9.12
CA CYS A 179 2.06 12.34 -10.00
C CYS A 179 2.19 13.83 -10.33
N LEU A 180 2.69 14.64 -9.39
CA LEU A 180 2.95 16.07 -9.60
C LEU A 180 4.14 16.29 -10.56
N LEU A 181 5.23 15.54 -10.40
CA LEU A 181 6.42 15.63 -11.23
C LEU A 181 6.17 15.14 -12.68
N LEU A 182 5.38 14.09 -12.86
CA LEU A 182 4.98 13.57 -14.17
C LEU A 182 3.96 14.46 -14.87
N GLY A 183 3.20 15.26 -14.13
CA GLY A 183 2.11 16.08 -14.65
C GLY A 183 0.84 15.27 -14.93
N ARG A 184 -0.20 15.95 -15.40
CA ARG A 184 -1.53 15.40 -15.64
C ARG A 184 -1.57 14.48 -16.87
N ARG A 185 -2.42 13.43 -16.83
CA ARG A 185 -2.75 12.62 -18.00
C ARG A 185 -3.45 13.45 -19.07
N ARG A 186 -3.27 13.06 -20.31
CA ARG A 186 -3.95 13.70 -21.43
C ARG A 186 -5.47 13.58 -21.26
N GLY A 187 -6.16 14.71 -21.35
CA GLY A 187 -7.61 14.79 -21.18
C GLY A 187 -8.09 14.83 -19.73
N TYR A 188 -7.19 14.86 -18.72
CA TYR A 188 -7.59 15.01 -17.33
C TYR A 188 -8.41 16.29 -17.12
N GLY A 189 -9.55 16.16 -16.43
CA GLY A 189 -10.52 17.25 -16.20
C GLY A 189 -11.35 17.67 -17.42
N ARG A 190 -11.11 17.08 -18.62
CA ARG A 190 -11.88 17.35 -19.84
C ARG A 190 -12.62 16.13 -20.37
N MET A 191 -12.12 14.93 -20.10
CA MET A 191 -12.71 13.66 -20.52
C MET A 191 -12.90 12.76 -19.31
N PRO A 192 -14.00 11.98 -19.21
CA PRO A 192 -14.18 11.03 -18.12
C PRO A 192 -13.10 9.93 -18.21
N MET A 193 -12.49 9.61 -17.09
CA MET A 193 -11.53 8.52 -16.94
C MET A 193 -12.14 7.43 -16.08
N LEU A 194 -13.16 6.75 -16.63
CA LEU A 194 -13.95 5.77 -15.89
C LEU A 194 -13.19 4.44 -15.70
N PRO A 195 -13.38 3.77 -14.56
CA PRO A 195 -12.96 2.39 -14.36
C PRO A 195 -13.53 1.50 -15.46
N HIS A 196 -12.70 0.61 -16.03
CA HIS A 196 -13.16 -0.25 -17.11
C HIS A 196 -13.84 -1.53 -16.60
N HIS A 197 -13.51 -2.00 -15.37
CA HIS A 197 -14.01 -3.30 -14.89
C HIS A 197 -14.18 -3.32 -13.36
N LEU A 198 -15.30 -2.76 -12.86
CA LEU A 198 -15.57 -2.70 -11.42
C LEU A 198 -15.61 -4.07 -10.71
N PRO A 199 -16.13 -5.19 -11.29
CA PRO A 199 -16.03 -6.49 -10.63
C PRO A 199 -14.58 -6.92 -10.35
N MET A 200 -13.61 -6.63 -11.24
CA MET A 200 -12.19 -6.88 -11.01
C MET A 200 -11.69 -6.04 -9.83
N THR A 201 -12.08 -4.77 -9.74
CA THR A 201 -11.76 -3.89 -8.61
C THR A 201 -12.31 -4.45 -7.29
N VAL A 202 -13.54 -4.92 -7.28
CA VAL A 202 -14.15 -5.55 -6.09
C VAL A 202 -13.39 -6.81 -5.67
N LEU A 203 -13.04 -7.67 -6.62
CA LEU A 203 -12.25 -8.87 -6.34
C LEU A 203 -10.89 -8.51 -5.76
N GLY A 204 -10.18 -7.56 -6.38
CA GLY A 204 -8.90 -7.07 -5.87
C GLY A 204 -9.02 -6.48 -4.46
N GLY A 205 -10.06 -5.69 -4.20
CA GLY A 205 -10.36 -5.16 -2.86
C GLY A 205 -10.65 -6.25 -1.82
N ALA A 206 -11.36 -7.32 -2.21
CA ALA A 206 -11.59 -8.47 -1.33
C ALA A 206 -10.30 -9.25 -1.03
N MET A 207 -9.41 -9.41 -2.03
CA MET A 207 -8.09 -10.02 -1.85
C MET A 207 -7.22 -9.18 -0.92
N LEU A 208 -7.24 -7.85 -1.06
CA LEU A 208 -6.57 -6.93 -0.14
C LEU A 208 -7.10 -7.09 1.29
N TRP A 209 -8.40 -7.12 1.49
CA TRP A 209 -9.01 -7.27 2.81
C TRP A 209 -8.62 -8.61 3.46
N PHE A 210 -8.74 -9.71 2.72
CA PHE A 210 -8.31 -11.02 3.20
C PHE A 210 -6.83 -11.02 3.63
N GLY A 211 -5.95 -10.48 2.78
CA GLY A 211 -4.53 -10.37 3.09
C GLY A 211 -4.22 -9.47 4.30
N TRP A 212 -5.09 -8.48 4.56
CA TRP A 212 -4.90 -7.55 5.66
C TRP A 212 -5.04 -8.18 7.04
N PHE A 213 -5.74 -9.28 7.17
CA PHE A 213 -5.70 -10.08 8.40
C PHE A 213 -4.29 -10.60 8.68
N GLY A 214 -3.59 -11.11 7.66
CA GLY A 214 -2.18 -11.47 7.79
C GLY A 214 -1.28 -10.26 7.97
N PHE A 215 -1.58 -9.17 7.28
CA PHE A 215 -0.80 -7.92 7.33
C PHE A 215 -0.77 -7.35 8.75
N ASN A 216 -1.92 -7.12 9.36
CA ASN A 216 -2.02 -6.56 10.71
C ASN A 216 -1.79 -7.61 11.80
N ALA A 217 -2.52 -8.72 11.79
CA ALA A 217 -2.39 -9.69 12.88
C ALA A 217 -1.12 -10.54 12.79
N GLY A 218 -0.54 -10.70 11.59
CA GLY A 218 0.79 -11.27 11.42
C GLY A 218 1.90 -10.43 12.08
N SER A 219 1.71 -9.10 12.17
CA SER A 219 2.66 -8.19 12.82
C SER A 219 2.74 -8.38 14.34
N ALA A 220 1.83 -9.16 14.95
CA ALA A 220 2.01 -9.66 16.30
C ALA A 220 3.12 -10.74 16.42
N LEU A 221 3.63 -11.24 15.30
CA LEU A 221 4.68 -12.25 15.16
C LEU A 221 4.39 -13.59 15.89
N GLY A 222 3.14 -13.84 16.26
CA GLY A 222 2.75 -15.05 16.95
C GLY A 222 1.24 -15.23 17.06
N ALA A 223 0.80 -16.47 17.27
CA ALA A 223 -0.59 -16.85 17.52
C ALA A 223 -0.98 -16.51 18.97
N SER A 224 -1.30 -15.26 19.22
CA SER A 224 -1.50 -14.68 20.55
C SER A 224 -2.83 -13.92 20.67
N THR A 225 -3.17 -13.49 21.88
CA THR A 225 -4.29 -12.60 22.14
C THR A 225 -4.15 -11.27 21.40
N LEU A 226 -2.90 -10.80 21.21
CA LEU A 226 -2.60 -9.59 20.43
C LEU A 226 -2.95 -9.79 18.96
N ALA A 227 -2.59 -10.95 18.36
CA ALA A 227 -2.98 -11.28 16.99
C ALA A 227 -4.50 -11.34 16.84
N ALA A 228 -5.21 -11.98 17.80
CA ALA A 228 -6.67 -12.04 17.79
C ALA A 228 -7.31 -10.65 17.90
N ASN A 229 -6.78 -9.76 18.76
CA ASN A 229 -7.21 -8.38 18.84
C ASN A 229 -6.99 -7.66 17.50
N ALA A 230 -5.81 -7.81 16.87
CA ALA A 230 -5.52 -7.18 15.60
C ALA A 230 -6.43 -7.66 14.45
N VAL A 231 -6.88 -8.93 14.44
CA VAL A 231 -7.91 -9.41 13.51
C VAL A 231 -9.22 -8.64 13.72
N LEU A 232 -9.68 -8.52 14.98
CA LEU A 232 -10.95 -7.85 15.28
C LEU A 232 -10.91 -6.36 14.98
N THR A 233 -9.85 -5.65 15.36
CA THR A 233 -9.69 -4.22 15.08
C THR A 233 -9.63 -3.95 13.57
N THR A 234 -8.94 -4.82 12.82
CA THR A 234 -8.86 -4.76 11.36
C THR A 234 -10.24 -4.93 10.73
N GLN A 235 -11.00 -5.97 11.14
CA GLN A 235 -12.35 -6.22 10.65
C GLN A 235 -13.31 -5.06 10.97
N MET A 236 -13.29 -4.58 12.21
CA MET A 236 -14.20 -3.51 12.66
C MET A 236 -13.93 -2.20 11.92
N SER A 237 -12.66 -1.82 11.76
CA SER A 237 -12.28 -0.60 11.06
C SER A 237 -12.63 -0.66 9.57
N ALA A 238 -12.40 -1.78 8.90
CA ALA A 238 -12.78 -1.97 7.51
C ALA A 238 -14.29 -1.90 7.31
N ALA A 239 -15.06 -2.61 8.15
CA ALA A 239 -16.52 -2.66 8.06
C ALA A 239 -17.15 -1.27 8.26
N ILE A 240 -16.71 -0.55 9.29
CA ILE A 240 -17.24 0.80 9.56
C ILE A 240 -16.73 1.82 8.52
N GLY A 241 -15.56 1.58 7.93
CA GLY A 241 -15.02 2.37 6.83
C GLY A 241 -15.93 2.34 5.59
N ILE A 242 -16.50 1.16 5.24
CA ILE A 242 -17.54 1.07 4.21
C ILE A 242 -18.71 1.98 4.55
N VAL A 243 -19.22 1.88 5.78
CA VAL A 243 -20.37 2.67 6.22
C VAL A 243 -20.06 4.16 6.15
N GLY A 244 -18.91 4.59 6.69
CA GLY A 244 -18.47 5.99 6.68
C GLY A 244 -18.37 6.58 5.27
N TRP A 245 -17.70 5.87 4.36
CA TRP A 245 -17.58 6.31 2.97
C TRP A 245 -18.94 6.42 2.27
N VAL A 246 -19.73 5.37 2.34
CA VAL A 246 -21.05 5.29 1.69
C VAL A 246 -22.02 6.35 2.20
N LEU A 247 -22.01 6.65 3.50
CA LEU A 247 -22.84 7.71 4.07
C LEU A 247 -22.44 9.09 3.55
N VAL A 248 -21.15 9.41 3.51
CA VAL A 248 -20.65 10.69 2.98
C VAL A 248 -20.87 10.79 1.48
N GLU A 249 -20.65 9.71 0.72
CA GLU A 249 -20.92 9.67 -0.71
C GLU A 249 -22.41 9.87 -1.01
N ARG A 250 -23.29 9.21 -0.26
CA ARG A 250 -24.75 9.39 -0.35
C ARG A 250 -25.16 10.84 -0.12
N TYR A 251 -24.58 11.47 0.90
CA TYR A 251 -24.85 12.89 1.21
C TYR A 251 -24.33 13.82 0.12
N HIS A 252 -23.10 13.60 -0.36
CA HIS A 252 -22.42 14.49 -1.32
C HIS A 252 -22.90 14.28 -2.75
N ARG A 253 -23.10 13.02 -3.22
CA ARG A 253 -23.44 12.67 -4.61
C ARG A 253 -24.86 12.14 -4.81
N GLY A 254 -25.61 11.96 -3.75
CA GLY A 254 -26.99 11.48 -3.79
C GLY A 254 -27.16 9.96 -3.93
N LYS A 255 -26.12 9.20 -4.32
CA LYS A 255 -26.19 7.74 -4.51
C LYS A 255 -24.90 7.08 -4.01
N PRO A 256 -25.00 5.94 -3.30
CA PRO A 256 -23.83 5.13 -2.96
C PRO A 256 -23.35 4.36 -4.21
N THR A 257 -22.04 4.08 -4.26
CA THR A 257 -21.44 3.29 -5.35
C THR A 257 -20.74 2.05 -4.81
N VAL A 258 -20.62 1.02 -5.64
CA VAL A 258 -19.84 -0.19 -5.29
C VAL A 258 -18.37 0.15 -5.14
N LEU A 259 -17.83 1.00 -6.02
CA LEU A 259 -16.46 1.49 -5.91
C LEU A 259 -16.24 2.22 -4.58
N GLY A 260 -17.21 3.08 -4.18
CA GLY A 260 -17.17 3.79 -2.90
C GLY A 260 -17.15 2.84 -1.71
N ALA A 261 -17.98 1.79 -1.74
CA ALA A 261 -18.00 0.79 -0.67
C ALA A 261 -16.64 0.07 -0.53
N VAL A 262 -16.03 -0.37 -1.63
CA VAL A 262 -14.72 -1.03 -1.62
C VAL A 262 -13.63 -0.05 -1.18
N SER A 263 -13.62 1.19 -1.69
CA SER A 263 -12.67 2.23 -1.30
C SER A 263 -12.79 2.57 0.18
N GLY A 264 -14.01 2.62 0.73
CA GLY A 264 -14.27 2.82 2.15
C GLY A 264 -13.71 1.70 3.02
N GLY A 265 -13.89 0.44 2.59
CA GLY A 265 -13.30 -0.72 3.27
C GLY A 265 -11.76 -0.62 3.30
N VAL A 266 -11.12 -0.36 2.16
CA VAL A 266 -9.65 -0.19 2.07
C VAL A 266 -9.20 1.02 2.91
N SER A 267 -9.92 2.13 2.92
CA SER A 267 -9.61 3.28 3.77
C SER A 267 -9.63 2.94 5.26
N GLY A 268 -10.62 2.14 5.70
CA GLY A 268 -10.67 1.65 7.08
C GLY A 268 -9.50 0.71 7.42
N LEU A 269 -9.10 -0.16 6.48
CA LEU A 269 -7.94 -1.04 6.62
C LEU A 269 -6.64 -0.24 6.77
N VAL A 270 -6.43 0.77 5.93
CA VAL A 270 -5.27 1.68 6.02
C VAL A 270 -5.26 2.43 7.34
N ALA A 271 -6.40 3.01 7.74
CA ALA A 271 -6.51 3.82 8.95
C ALA A 271 -6.18 3.05 10.24
N ILE A 272 -6.53 1.76 10.31
CA ILE A 272 -6.26 0.94 11.50
C ILE A 272 -4.84 0.37 11.53
N THR A 273 -4.16 0.30 10.39
CA THR A 273 -2.88 -0.40 10.25
C THR A 273 -1.83 -0.02 11.30
N PRO A 274 -1.55 1.25 11.61
CA PRO A 274 -0.58 1.60 12.65
C PRO A 274 -1.08 1.32 14.07
N ALA A 275 -2.39 1.21 14.26
CA ALA A 275 -3.04 1.11 15.57
C ALA A 275 -3.49 -0.32 15.92
N ALA A 276 -3.56 -1.25 14.95
CA ALA A 276 -4.32 -2.50 15.06
C ALA A 276 -3.98 -3.35 16.30
N GLY A 277 -2.71 -3.38 16.72
CA GLY A 277 -2.25 -4.09 17.92
C GLY A 277 -2.12 -3.22 19.16
N PHE A 278 -2.57 -1.97 19.14
CA PHE A 278 -2.44 -1.06 20.27
C PHE A 278 -3.79 -0.51 20.77
N VAL A 279 -4.88 -0.75 20.04
CA VAL A 279 -6.20 -0.20 20.38
C VAL A 279 -7.23 -1.29 20.63
N THR A 280 -8.27 -0.97 21.36
CA THR A 280 -9.41 -1.87 21.58
C THR A 280 -10.26 -2.00 20.31
N PRO A 281 -11.03 -3.09 20.12
CA PRO A 281 -11.96 -3.23 19.00
C PRO A 281 -13.02 -2.10 18.93
N VAL A 282 -13.41 -1.54 20.08
CA VAL A 282 -14.34 -0.39 20.14
C VAL A 282 -13.68 0.87 19.57
N ALA A 283 -12.41 1.12 19.88
CA ALA A 283 -11.66 2.26 19.34
C ALA A 283 -11.44 2.14 17.81
N ALA A 284 -11.42 0.95 17.25
CA ALA A 284 -11.34 0.76 15.81
C ALA A 284 -12.55 1.35 15.03
N ILE A 285 -13.70 1.51 15.70
CA ILE A 285 -14.91 2.11 15.09
C ILE A 285 -14.67 3.57 14.69
N PRO A 286 -14.35 4.50 15.62
CA PRO A 286 -14.07 5.88 15.22
C PRO A 286 -12.84 6.00 14.32
N ILE A 287 -11.82 5.14 14.46
CA ILE A 287 -10.64 5.16 13.62
C ILE A 287 -11.01 4.89 12.15
N GLY A 288 -11.74 3.81 11.87
CA GLY A 288 -12.15 3.46 10.52
C GLY A 288 -13.17 4.44 9.94
N PHE A 289 -14.13 4.88 10.74
CA PHE A 289 -15.18 5.81 10.29
C PHE A 289 -14.60 7.17 9.85
N ILE A 290 -13.79 7.80 10.72
CA ILE A 290 -13.15 9.08 10.41
C ILE A 290 -12.13 8.92 9.29
N GLY A 291 -11.34 7.84 9.29
CA GLY A 291 -10.38 7.52 8.24
C GLY A 291 -11.03 7.47 6.86
N ALA A 292 -12.16 6.77 6.75
CA ALA A 292 -12.91 6.70 5.50
C ALA A 292 -13.47 8.06 5.04
N ILE A 293 -13.93 8.89 5.97
CA ILE A 293 -14.38 10.27 5.66
C ILE A 293 -13.20 11.11 5.16
N CYS A 294 -12.06 11.09 5.85
CA CYS A 294 -10.87 11.82 5.45
C CYS A 294 -10.40 11.40 4.03
N CYS A 295 -10.35 10.10 3.77
CA CYS A 295 -10.00 9.57 2.45
C CYS A 295 -11.03 9.98 1.39
N TYR A 296 -12.33 9.92 1.67
CA TYR A 296 -13.37 10.40 0.76
C TYR A 296 -13.18 11.87 0.41
N VAL A 297 -12.96 12.72 1.40
CA VAL A 297 -12.70 14.15 1.19
C VAL A 297 -11.46 14.38 0.33
N ALA A 298 -10.38 13.61 0.58
CA ALA A 298 -9.16 13.71 -0.21
C ALA A 298 -9.39 13.30 -1.69
N VAL A 299 -10.08 12.18 -1.92
CA VAL A 299 -10.33 11.60 -3.25
C VAL A 299 -11.37 12.39 -4.03
N ALA A 300 -12.51 12.69 -3.43
CA ALA A 300 -13.66 13.24 -4.12
C ALA A 300 -13.69 14.78 -4.18
N ILE A 301 -13.11 15.46 -3.19
CA ILE A 301 -13.19 16.91 -3.04
C ILE A 301 -11.83 17.57 -3.24
N LEU A 302 -10.82 17.21 -2.45
CA LEU A 302 -9.52 17.87 -2.48
C LEU A 302 -8.82 17.67 -3.83
N LYS A 303 -8.76 16.43 -4.33
CA LYS A 303 -8.16 16.09 -5.63
C LYS A 303 -8.74 16.93 -6.75
N SER A 304 -10.07 17.08 -6.80
CA SER A 304 -10.72 17.89 -7.85
C SER A 304 -10.48 19.38 -7.69
N LYS A 305 -10.46 19.92 -6.47
CA LYS A 305 -10.23 21.34 -6.18
C LYS A 305 -8.78 21.76 -6.46
N VAL A 306 -7.81 20.99 -6.01
CA VAL A 306 -6.38 21.26 -6.21
C VAL A 306 -5.95 20.89 -7.64
N GLY A 307 -6.60 19.88 -8.22
CA GLY A 307 -6.39 19.51 -9.62
C GLY A 307 -5.15 18.68 -9.87
N TYR A 308 -4.65 17.93 -8.88
CA TYR A 308 -3.60 16.92 -9.10
C TYR A 308 -4.21 15.63 -9.66
N ASP A 309 -3.45 14.95 -10.55
CA ASP A 309 -3.92 13.73 -11.21
C ASP A 309 -3.33 12.46 -10.57
N ASP A 310 -3.74 12.20 -9.35
CA ASP A 310 -3.54 10.90 -8.70
C ASP A 310 -4.48 9.89 -9.36
N SER A 311 -3.94 9.01 -10.21
CA SER A 311 -4.73 8.27 -11.19
C SER A 311 -5.77 7.34 -10.57
N LEU A 312 -5.41 6.60 -9.53
CA LEU A 312 -6.22 5.57 -8.87
C LEU A 312 -6.35 5.83 -7.37
N ASP A 313 -6.24 7.09 -6.96
CA ASP A 313 -6.47 7.56 -5.59
C ASP A 313 -5.51 7.02 -4.52
N ALA A 314 -4.29 6.64 -4.92
CA ALA A 314 -3.31 6.04 -4.00
C ALA A 314 -2.93 7.00 -2.85
N PHE A 315 -2.68 8.29 -3.13
CA PHE A 315 -2.43 9.27 -2.08
C PHE A 315 -3.66 9.48 -1.19
N GLY A 316 -4.84 9.63 -1.82
CA GLY A 316 -6.07 9.91 -1.09
C GLY A 316 -6.46 8.80 -0.12
N ILE A 317 -6.15 7.55 -0.44
CA ILE A 317 -6.46 6.38 0.41
C ILE A 317 -5.28 6.09 1.35
N HIS A 318 -4.05 5.86 0.80
CA HIS A 318 -2.92 5.41 1.61
C HIS A 318 -2.23 6.57 2.33
N GLY A 319 -1.96 7.68 1.65
CA GLY A 319 -1.33 8.85 2.28
C GLY A 319 -2.20 9.42 3.39
N VAL A 320 -3.42 9.82 3.05
CA VAL A 320 -4.34 10.46 4.00
C VAL A 320 -4.83 9.49 5.07
N GLY A 321 -5.18 8.25 4.68
CA GLY A 321 -5.60 7.21 5.63
C GLY A 321 -4.49 6.84 6.61
N GLY A 322 -3.23 6.71 6.13
CA GLY A 322 -2.08 6.46 6.99
C GLY A 322 -1.75 7.61 7.94
N MET A 323 -1.85 8.86 7.46
CA MET A 323 -1.69 10.06 8.31
C MET A 323 -2.71 10.07 9.44
N TRP A 324 -3.98 9.84 9.12
CA TRP A 324 -5.03 9.74 10.14
C TRP A 324 -4.75 8.57 11.09
N GLY A 325 -4.38 7.40 10.57
CA GLY A 325 -4.08 6.22 11.37
C GLY A 325 -2.94 6.47 12.39
N ALA A 326 -1.86 7.12 11.96
CA ALA A 326 -0.75 7.48 12.84
C ALA A 326 -1.20 8.44 13.97
N ILE A 327 -2.01 9.45 13.65
CA ILE A 327 -2.61 10.35 14.66
C ILE A 327 -3.52 9.55 15.58
N ALA A 328 -4.38 8.70 15.03
CA ALA A 328 -5.31 7.88 15.80
C ALA A 328 -4.59 6.91 16.75
N THR A 329 -3.46 6.36 16.37
CA THR A 329 -2.59 5.57 17.27
C THR A 329 -2.17 6.42 18.47
N GLY A 330 -1.71 7.64 18.24
CA GLY A 330 -1.35 8.59 19.30
C GLY A 330 -2.51 9.00 20.22
N LEU A 331 -3.74 8.88 19.75
CA LEU A 331 -4.95 9.20 20.53
C LEU A 331 -5.48 7.99 21.31
N PHE A 332 -5.59 6.81 20.66
CA PHE A 332 -6.38 5.67 21.12
C PHE A 332 -5.56 4.48 21.61
N ALA A 333 -4.23 4.47 21.47
CA ALA A 333 -3.40 3.36 21.95
C ALA A 333 -3.49 3.20 23.47
N THR A 334 -3.38 1.95 23.94
CA THR A 334 -3.37 1.66 25.37
C THR A 334 -2.52 0.42 25.71
N VAL A 335 -1.75 0.52 26.78
CA VAL A 335 -0.95 -0.59 27.33
C VAL A 335 -1.82 -1.76 27.83
N SER A 336 -3.11 -1.55 28.03
CA SER A 336 -4.04 -2.62 28.40
C SER A 336 -4.24 -3.63 27.24
N VAL A 337 -4.03 -3.22 26.00
CA VAL A 337 -4.08 -4.06 24.80
C VAL A 337 -2.70 -4.64 24.48
N ASN A 338 -1.69 -3.80 24.50
CA ASN A 338 -0.32 -4.21 24.25
C ASN A 338 0.63 -3.57 25.26
N PRO A 339 1.13 -4.35 26.23
CA PRO A 339 2.04 -3.85 27.26
C PRO A 339 3.37 -3.29 26.74
N ASP A 340 3.80 -3.73 25.54
CA ASP A 340 5.02 -3.25 24.88
C ASP A 340 4.80 -1.89 24.16
N GLY A 341 3.56 -1.38 24.17
CA GLY A 341 3.20 -0.10 23.61
C GLY A 341 3.26 1.05 24.62
N ALA A 342 2.47 2.09 24.36
CA ALA A 342 2.31 3.25 25.24
C ALA A 342 0.85 3.73 25.20
N ASP A 343 0.42 4.40 26.28
CA ASP A 343 -0.91 5.03 26.32
C ASP A 343 -0.96 6.27 25.45
N GLY A 344 -2.01 6.36 24.65
CA GLY A 344 -2.38 7.53 23.88
C GLY A 344 -3.02 8.61 24.73
N LEU A 345 -3.31 9.73 24.09
CA LEU A 345 -3.84 10.93 24.77
C LEU A 345 -5.13 10.65 25.55
N PHE A 346 -6.05 9.81 25.02
CA PHE A 346 -7.32 9.51 25.67
C PHE A 346 -7.18 8.59 26.90
N TYR A 347 -6.02 7.98 27.09
CA TYR A 347 -5.66 7.19 28.27
C TYR A 347 -4.65 7.91 29.18
N GLY A 348 -4.43 9.22 28.95
CA GLY A 348 -3.56 10.05 29.78
C GLY A 348 -2.07 9.96 29.45
N GLY A 349 -1.72 9.30 28.35
CA GLY A 349 -0.33 9.17 27.87
C GLY A 349 0.10 10.30 26.93
N ASN A 350 1.38 10.28 26.53
CA ASN A 350 2.01 11.31 25.70
C ASN A 350 2.36 10.81 24.28
N LEU A 351 1.84 9.65 23.88
CA LEU A 351 2.20 9.01 22.61
C LEU A 351 1.92 9.88 21.36
N LEU A 352 0.97 10.81 21.44
CA LEU A 352 0.61 11.67 20.31
C LEU A 352 1.83 12.49 19.81
N ILE A 353 2.73 12.91 20.70
CA ILE A 353 3.90 13.72 20.31
C ILE A 353 4.89 12.91 19.46
N PRO A 354 5.39 11.71 19.89
CA PRO A 354 6.19 10.84 19.02
C PRO A 354 5.53 10.52 17.69
N GLN A 355 4.21 10.26 17.67
CA GLN A 355 3.47 9.99 16.44
C GLN A 355 3.47 11.17 15.47
N LEU A 356 3.24 12.38 15.93
CA LEU A 356 3.27 13.59 15.10
C LEU A 356 4.68 13.88 14.55
N ILE A 357 5.73 13.70 15.36
CA ILE A 357 7.11 13.86 14.91
C ILE A 357 7.42 12.82 13.82
N SER A 358 7.07 11.56 14.05
CA SER A 358 7.32 10.47 13.09
C SER A 358 6.54 10.68 11.79
N LEU A 359 5.33 11.19 11.87
CA LEU A 359 4.52 11.54 10.70
C LEU A 359 5.19 12.64 9.87
N VAL A 360 5.69 13.70 10.51
CA VAL A 360 6.42 14.78 9.82
C VAL A 360 7.70 14.25 9.15
N VAL A 361 8.44 13.40 9.86
CA VAL A 361 9.66 12.76 9.32
C VAL A 361 9.33 11.89 8.11
N ALA A 362 8.30 11.04 8.19
CA ALA A 362 7.87 10.19 7.08
C ALA A 362 7.46 11.01 5.84
N ILE A 363 6.69 12.08 6.04
CA ILE A 363 6.28 12.98 4.96
C ILE A 363 7.50 13.67 4.33
N ALA A 364 8.40 14.20 5.15
CA ALA A 364 9.60 14.88 4.67
C ALA A 364 10.51 13.94 3.87
N LEU A 365 10.76 12.73 4.39
CA LEU A 365 11.54 11.70 3.71
C LEU A 365 10.90 11.31 2.38
N ALA A 366 9.59 11.08 2.36
CA ALA A 366 8.85 10.74 1.14
C ALA A 366 8.95 11.84 0.08
N ILE A 367 8.76 13.10 0.45
CA ILE A 367 8.83 14.23 -0.49
C ILE A 367 10.25 14.41 -1.01
N ILE A 368 11.22 14.60 -0.11
CA ILE A 368 12.60 14.91 -0.49
C ILE A 368 13.21 13.76 -1.28
N GLY A 369 13.09 12.54 -0.76
CA GLY A 369 13.66 11.35 -1.39
C GLY A 369 13.06 11.08 -2.76
N THR A 370 11.72 11.17 -2.90
CA THR A 370 11.05 10.97 -4.20
C THR A 370 11.47 12.01 -5.23
N VAL A 371 11.58 13.30 -4.85
CA VAL A 371 12.04 14.37 -5.76
C VAL A 371 13.47 14.11 -6.21
N VAL A 372 14.37 13.76 -5.29
CA VAL A 372 15.78 13.51 -5.60
C VAL A 372 15.91 12.30 -6.53
N ILE A 373 15.29 11.16 -6.18
CA ILE A 373 15.37 9.94 -6.99
C ILE A 373 14.74 10.18 -8.37
N PHE A 374 13.57 10.83 -8.44
CA PHE A 374 12.94 11.17 -9.71
C PHE A 374 13.86 11.98 -10.60
N LYS A 375 14.51 13.03 -10.08
CA LYS A 375 15.43 13.86 -10.85
C LYS A 375 16.67 13.08 -11.32
N VAL A 376 17.22 12.23 -10.47
CA VAL A 376 18.36 11.37 -10.84
C VAL A 376 17.97 10.42 -11.95
N VAL A 377 16.87 9.68 -11.80
CA VAL A 377 16.42 8.73 -12.83
C VAL A 377 16.04 9.45 -14.12
N SER A 378 15.38 10.63 -14.03
CA SER A 378 14.96 11.40 -15.19
C SER A 378 16.13 12.00 -16.00
N TYR A 379 17.33 12.08 -15.41
CA TYR A 379 18.53 12.48 -16.13
C TYR A 379 19.02 11.39 -17.10
N PHE A 380 18.76 10.13 -16.78
CA PHE A 380 19.21 8.98 -17.59
C PHE A 380 18.09 8.35 -18.43
N MET A 381 16.83 8.53 -18.05
CA MET A 381 15.68 7.83 -18.63
C MET A 381 14.46 8.75 -18.72
N ASP A 382 13.77 8.70 -19.86
CA ASP A 382 12.48 9.39 -20.02
C ASP A 382 11.43 8.77 -19.10
N MET A 383 11.00 9.48 -18.08
CA MET A 383 10.05 8.99 -17.07
C MET A 383 8.63 8.83 -17.63
N ARG A 384 8.24 9.66 -18.59
CA ARG A 384 6.87 9.70 -19.12
C ARG A 384 6.82 9.15 -20.55
N VAL A 385 5.74 8.42 -20.85
CA VAL A 385 5.46 7.97 -22.22
C VAL A 385 5.17 9.15 -23.16
N SER A 386 5.40 8.96 -24.47
CA SER A 386 5.07 9.96 -25.48
C SER A 386 3.56 10.21 -25.57
N ILE A 387 3.17 11.35 -26.11
CA ILE A 387 1.74 11.72 -26.31
C ILE A 387 1.03 10.66 -27.19
N SER A 388 1.71 10.11 -28.19
CA SER A 388 1.18 9.06 -29.05
C SER A 388 0.96 7.76 -28.29
N ALA A 389 1.93 7.34 -27.49
CA ALA A 389 1.82 6.14 -26.64
C ALA A 389 0.71 6.27 -25.59
N GLU A 390 0.58 7.43 -24.93
CA GLU A 390 -0.52 7.70 -23.98
C GLU A 390 -1.91 7.67 -24.67
N SER A 391 -1.95 8.07 -25.95
CA SER A 391 -3.19 8.06 -26.75
C SER A 391 -3.56 6.66 -27.20
N LEU A 392 -2.57 5.88 -27.68
CA LEU A 392 -2.74 4.48 -28.10
C LEU A 392 -3.12 3.59 -26.92
N GLY A 393 -2.43 3.74 -25.81
CA GLY A 393 -2.51 2.92 -24.59
C GLY A 393 -1.15 2.31 -24.28
N ILE A 394 -0.86 2.21 -22.96
CA ILE A 394 0.45 1.76 -22.48
C ILE A 394 0.60 0.26 -22.67
N ASP A 395 -0.48 -0.52 -22.59
CA ASP A 395 -0.46 -1.97 -22.79
C ASP A 395 0.18 -2.32 -24.15
N ILE A 396 -0.28 -1.68 -25.22
CA ILE A 396 0.27 -1.90 -26.57
C ILE A 396 1.64 -1.24 -26.74
N SER A 397 1.82 -0.01 -26.24
CA SER A 397 3.02 0.77 -26.53
C SER A 397 4.26 0.34 -25.74
N GLU A 398 4.10 -0.19 -24.52
CA GLU A 398 5.24 -0.64 -23.68
C GLU A 398 5.35 -2.17 -23.58
N HIS A 399 4.23 -2.91 -23.74
CA HIS A 399 4.22 -4.37 -23.56
C HIS A 399 3.85 -5.16 -24.83
N GLY A 400 3.30 -4.49 -25.85
CA GLY A 400 2.88 -5.15 -27.09
C GLY A 400 1.66 -6.07 -26.93
N GLU A 401 0.93 -5.95 -25.82
CA GLU A 401 -0.20 -6.81 -25.45
C GLU A 401 -1.47 -5.99 -25.28
N GLY A 402 -2.63 -6.62 -25.52
CA GLY A 402 -3.93 -6.07 -25.26
C GLY A 402 -4.69 -6.92 -24.25
N ALA A 403 -5.28 -6.29 -23.22
CA ALA A 403 -6.04 -7.00 -22.19
C ALA A 403 -7.30 -7.70 -22.74
N TYR A 404 -7.82 -7.23 -23.88
CA TYR A 404 -9.06 -7.73 -24.48
C TYR A 404 -8.94 -7.87 -25.99
N ASN A 405 -9.28 -9.04 -26.53
CA ASN A 405 -9.33 -9.30 -27.98
C ASN A 405 -10.55 -8.62 -28.61
N GLN A 406 -10.39 -7.38 -29.06
CA GLN A 406 -11.46 -6.66 -29.78
C GLN A 406 -11.68 -7.16 -31.22
N SER A 407 -10.76 -7.98 -31.77
CA SER A 407 -10.86 -8.51 -33.14
C SER A 407 -11.97 -9.54 -33.33
N GLU A 408 -12.24 -10.36 -32.31
CA GLU A 408 -13.31 -11.37 -32.38
C GLU A 408 -14.72 -10.76 -32.36
N PHE A 409 -14.93 -9.67 -31.63
CA PHE A 409 -16.21 -8.96 -31.60
C PHE A 409 -16.52 -8.22 -32.92
N LYS A 410 -15.50 -7.78 -33.68
CA LYS A 410 -15.73 -7.17 -35.00
C LYS A 410 -16.02 -8.20 -36.09
N SER A 411 -15.53 -9.42 -35.97
CA SER A 411 -15.83 -10.50 -36.91
C SER A 411 -17.25 -11.06 -36.73
N SER A 412 -17.70 -11.23 -35.50
CA SER A 412 -19.08 -11.70 -35.23
C SER A 412 -20.16 -10.69 -35.62
N GLY A 413 -19.88 -9.38 -35.55
CA GLY A 413 -20.81 -8.34 -36.02
C GLY A 413 -20.94 -8.26 -37.55
N ARG A 414 -19.99 -8.78 -38.34
CA ARG A 414 -20.10 -8.86 -39.80
C ARG A 414 -20.89 -10.08 -40.30
N PHE A 415 -21.01 -11.14 -39.52
CA PHE A 415 -21.79 -12.32 -39.88
C PHE A 415 -23.33 -12.13 -39.72
N ILE A 416 -23.77 -11.15 -38.93
CA ILE A 416 -25.21 -10.90 -38.70
C ILE A 416 -25.84 -9.98 -39.77
N THR A 417 -25.00 -9.26 -40.57
CA THR A 417 -25.52 -8.31 -41.58
C THR A 417 -25.56 -8.85 -43.00
N SER A 418 -25.06 -10.10 -43.28
CA SER A 418 -25.03 -10.66 -44.64
C SER A 418 -26.25 -11.54 -44.98
N ASP A 419 -27.09 -11.96 -44.01
CA ASP A 419 -28.18 -12.89 -44.23
C ASP A 419 -29.58 -12.25 -44.28
N GLN A 420 -29.71 -10.89 -44.33
CA GLN A 420 -31.05 -10.25 -44.46
C GLN A 420 -31.38 -9.68 -45.83
N HIS A 421 -30.63 -9.99 -46.88
CA HIS A 421 -30.91 -9.49 -48.23
C HIS A 421 -31.15 -10.58 -49.30
N SER A 422 -31.59 -11.75 -48.91
CA SER A 422 -32.00 -12.78 -49.91
C SER A 422 -33.33 -13.43 -49.60
N LEU A 423 -34.36 -12.66 -49.30
CA LEU A 423 -35.75 -13.08 -49.39
C LEU A 423 -36.65 -11.83 -49.62
N VAL A 424 -36.69 -11.37 -50.88
CA VAL A 424 -37.89 -10.81 -51.54
C VAL A 424 -37.81 -11.18 -53.02
#